data_cbed0d6b7b7e3aecbfffa1b9831d90e8
#
_entry.id   cbed0d6b7b7e3aecbfffa1b9831d90e8
#
_cell.length_a   1.000
_cell.length_b   1.000
_cell.length_c   1.000
_cell.angle_alpha   90.00
_cell.angle_beta   90.00
_cell.angle_gamma   90.00
#
_symmetry.space_group_name_H-M   'P 1'
#
loop_
_entity.id
_entity.type
_entity.pdbx_description
1 polymer ?
#
loop_
_entity_poly.entity_id
_entity_poly.type
_entity_poly.pdbx_seq_one_letter_code
_entity_poly.pdbx_strand_id
1 'polypeptide(L)'
;MIIVWGSVETTAEHLPQLLALSLEHVYRSREEPGCLRHSVHIDAENPNRLVFYEEWQDQAALQAHFHVPESSDFMRSVSEKAVGAPVMKVYAASPVE
;
A
#
# COMPACT_ATOMS: atom_id res chain seq x y z
N MET A 1 -13.70 9.41 -6.13
CA MET A 1 -12.91 8.23 -5.74
C MET A 1 -12.07 8.52 -4.52
N ILE A 2 -11.48 7.49 -3.96
CA ILE A 2 -10.54 7.63 -2.85
C ILE A 2 -9.15 7.31 -3.35
N ILE A 3 -8.19 8.18 -3.03
CA ILE A 3 -6.77 7.95 -3.31
C ILE A 3 -6.06 7.69 -1.99
N VAL A 4 -5.23 6.65 -1.97
CA VAL A 4 -4.34 6.37 -0.83
C VAL A 4 -2.91 6.50 -1.31
N TRP A 5 -2.13 7.25 -0.56
CA TRP A 5 -0.69 7.34 -0.72
C TRP A 5 -0.04 6.84 0.57
N GLY A 6 0.83 5.85 0.44
CA GLY A 6 1.54 5.29 1.59
C GLY A 6 3.02 5.19 1.33
N SER A 7 3.82 5.23 2.40
CA SER A 7 5.24 4.96 2.28
C SER A 7 5.77 4.27 3.52
N VAL A 8 6.81 3.48 3.33
CA VAL A 8 7.52 2.81 4.41
C VAL A 8 9.00 2.75 4.08
N GLU A 9 9.82 3.12 5.06
CA GLU A 9 11.27 2.88 4.98
C GLU A 9 11.60 1.56 5.66
N THR A 10 12.55 0.86 5.11
CA THR A 10 13.07 -0.38 5.70
C THR A 10 14.60 -0.40 5.58
N THR A 11 15.21 -1.52 5.89
CA THR A 11 16.65 -1.71 5.76
C THR A 11 16.97 -2.47 4.47
N ALA A 12 18.21 -2.36 4.00
CA ALA A 12 18.66 -3.14 2.84
C ALA A 12 18.50 -4.64 3.08
N GLU A 13 18.63 -5.08 4.33
CA GLU A 13 18.45 -6.50 4.69
C GLU A 13 17.00 -6.96 4.52
N HIS A 14 16.02 -6.13 4.92
CA HIS A 14 14.60 -6.51 4.87
C HIS A 14 13.92 -6.16 3.55
N LEU A 15 14.51 -5.29 2.74
CA LEU A 15 13.89 -4.80 1.51
C LEU A 15 13.44 -5.92 0.56
N PRO A 16 14.26 -6.93 0.24
CA PRO A 16 13.82 -7.98 -0.69
C PRO A 16 12.56 -8.69 -0.23
N GLN A 17 12.48 -9.04 1.05
CA GLN A 17 11.31 -9.71 1.60
C GLN A 17 10.09 -8.79 1.65
N LEU A 18 10.27 -7.56 2.09
CA LEU A 18 9.18 -6.59 2.16
C LEU A 18 8.64 -6.26 0.76
N LEU A 19 9.51 -6.13 -0.23
CA LEU A 19 9.09 -5.90 -1.61
C LEU A 19 8.26 -7.08 -2.14
N ALA A 20 8.71 -8.31 -1.89
CA ALA A 20 7.98 -9.50 -2.31
C ALA A 20 6.59 -9.57 -1.67
N LEU A 21 6.49 -9.30 -0.37
CA LEU A 21 5.22 -9.26 0.35
C LEU A 21 4.32 -8.13 -0.16
N SER A 22 4.92 -6.99 -0.49
CA SER A 22 4.20 -5.83 -1.03
C SER A 22 3.61 -6.12 -2.41
N LEU A 23 4.36 -6.78 -3.29
CA LEU A 23 3.85 -7.18 -4.60
C LEU A 23 2.71 -8.19 -4.48
N GLU A 24 2.83 -9.15 -3.58
CA GLU A 24 1.77 -10.11 -3.30
C GLU A 24 0.49 -9.39 -2.81
N HIS A 25 0.65 -8.45 -1.89
CA HIS A 25 -0.45 -7.61 -1.40
C HIS A 25 -1.10 -6.81 -2.53
N VAL A 26 -0.30 -6.20 -3.41
CA VAL A 26 -0.78 -5.44 -4.56
C VAL A 26 -1.60 -6.32 -5.50
N TYR A 27 -1.08 -7.47 -5.86
CA TYR A 27 -1.78 -8.37 -6.80
C TYR A 27 -3.10 -8.87 -6.22
N ARG A 28 -3.14 -9.22 -4.95
CA ARG A 28 -4.36 -9.62 -4.27
C ARG A 28 -5.37 -8.48 -4.20
N SER A 29 -4.91 -7.28 -3.87
CA SER A 29 -5.77 -6.10 -3.73
C SER A 29 -6.46 -5.73 -5.04
N ARG A 30 -5.80 -5.94 -6.18
CA ARG A 30 -6.37 -5.65 -7.49
C ARG A 30 -7.61 -6.48 -7.81
N GLU A 31 -7.78 -7.63 -7.15
CA GLU A 31 -8.95 -8.50 -7.33
C GLU A 31 -10.11 -8.11 -6.42
N GLU A 32 -9.91 -7.18 -5.49
CA GLU A 32 -10.96 -6.78 -4.56
C GLU A 32 -11.95 -5.85 -5.22
N PRO A 33 -13.27 -5.97 -4.89
CA PRO A 33 -14.29 -5.10 -5.46
C PRO A 33 -14.00 -3.63 -5.18
N GLY A 34 -14.11 -2.80 -6.21
CA GLY A 34 -13.90 -1.37 -6.09
C GLY A 34 -12.46 -0.91 -6.14
N CYS A 35 -11.50 -1.82 -6.25
CA CYS A 35 -10.10 -1.45 -6.47
C CYS A 35 -9.94 -0.99 -7.92
N LEU A 36 -9.65 0.31 -8.12
CA LEU A 36 -9.42 0.88 -9.44
C LEU A 36 -7.94 0.82 -9.83
N ARG A 37 -7.06 0.99 -8.84
CA ARG A 37 -5.61 0.92 -9.05
C ARG A 37 -4.93 0.60 -7.73
N HIS A 38 -3.87 -0.21 -7.79
CA HIS A 38 -3.05 -0.52 -6.63
C HIS A 38 -1.64 -0.85 -7.13
N SER A 39 -0.63 -0.14 -6.61
CA SER A 39 0.75 -0.33 -7.06
C SER A 39 1.74 -0.03 -5.95
N VAL A 40 2.93 -0.61 -6.06
CA VAL A 40 4.05 -0.34 -5.18
C VAL A 40 5.26 0.04 -6.03
N HIS A 41 6.04 1.00 -5.52
CA HIS A 41 7.19 1.56 -6.22
C HIS A 41 8.36 1.69 -5.27
N ILE A 42 9.58 1.59 -5.80
CA ILE A 42 10.78 1.93 -5.05
C ILE A 42 11.05 3.41 -5.31
N ASP A 43 11.29 4.17 -4.25
CA ASP A 43 11.61 5.59 -4.36
C ASP A 43 12.96 5.75 -5.07
N ALA A 44 13.00 6.55 -6.12
CA ALA A 44 14.23 6.78 -6.88
C ALA A 44 15.33 7.46 -6.05
N GLU A 45 14.95 8.19 -5.01
CA GLU A 45 15.88 8.91 -4.13
C GLU A 45 16.26 8.13 -2.87
N ASN A 46 15.56 7.04 -2.57
CA ASN A 46 15.84 6.21 -1.41
C ASN A 46 15.49 4.75 -1.71
N PRO A 47 16.48 3.91 -2.07
CA PRO A 47 16.22 2.53 -2.48
C PRO A 47 15.62 1.65 -1.38
N ASN A 48 15.63 2.11 -0.12
CA ASN A 48 15.03 1.40 1.00
C ASN A 48 13.65 1.94 1.37
N ARG A 49 13.07 2.80 0.53
CA ARG A 49 11.69 3.29 0.71
C ARG A 49 10.78 2.72 -0.35
N LEU A 50 9.66 2.14 0.10
CA LEU A 50 8.58 1.71 -0.77
C LEU A 50 7.45 2.73 -0.70
N VAL A 51 6.88 3.04 -1.86
CA VAL A 51 5.74 3.97 -1.99
C VAL A 51 4.59 3.20 -2.60
N PHE A 52 3.42 3.30 -1.96
CA PHE A 52 2.18 2.66 -2.42
C PHE A 52 1.25 3.73 -2.94
N TYR A 53 0.61 3.44 -4.08
CA TYR A 53 -0.42 4.29 -4.65
C TYR A 53 -1.66 3.46 -4.93
N GLU A 54 -2.83 3.93 -4.46
CA GLU A 54 -4.09 3.22 -4.58
C GLU A 54 -5.21 4.16 -5.00
N GLU A 55 -6.10 3.65 -5.83
CA GLU A 55 -7.36 4.30 -6.16
C GLU A 55 -8.50 3.33 -5.89
N TRP A 56 -9.48 3.77 -5.11
CA TRP A 56 -10.67 3.00 -4.76
C TRP A 56 -11.92 3.72 -5.21
N GLN A 57 -12.91 2.97 -5.64
CA GLN A 57 -14.16 3.51 -6.15
C GLN A 57 -14.83 4.44 -5.14
N ASP A 58 -14.86 4.03 -3.87
CA ASP A 58 -15.47 4.77 -2.77
C ASP A 58 -14.84 4.35 -1.43
N GLN A 59 -15.28 5.02 -0.37
CA GLN A 59 -14.77 4.75 0.97
C GLN A 59 -15.16 3.36 1.47
N ALA A 60 -16.34 2.87 1.09
CA ALA A 60 -16.78 1.52 1.50
C ALA A 60 -15.86 0.44 0.94
N ALA A 61 -15.38 0.58 -0.31
CA ALA A 61 -14.45 -0.35 -0.91
C ALA A 61 -13.11 -0.35 -0.17
N LEU A 62 -12.61 0.84 0.20
CA LEU A 62 -11.37 0.96 0.98
C LEU A 62 -11.53 0.34 2.37
N GLN A 63 -12.66 0.57 3.05
CA GLN A 63 -12.93 -0.02 4.36
C GLN A 63 -12.98 -1.56 4.27
N ALA A 64 -13.61 -2.09 3.24
CA ALA A 64 -13.64 -3.54 3.01
C ALA A 64 -12.22 -4.09 2.84
N HIS A 65 -11.36 -3.38 2.09
CA HIS A 65 -9.95 -3.74 1.90
C HIS A 65 -9.21 -3.84 3.25
N PHE A 66 -9.42 -2.90 4.14
CA PHE A 66 -8.79 -2.91 5.46
C PHE A 66 -9.24 -4.09 6.33
N HIS A 67 -10.42 -4.65 6.09
CA HIS A 67 -10.96 -5.78 6.84
C HIS A 67 -10.61 -7.15 6.26
N VAL A 68 -9.95 -7.19 5.11
CA VAL A 68 -9.43 -8.46 4.56
C VAL A 68 -8.32 -8.96 5.47
N PRO A 69 -8.38 -10.23 5.96
CA PRO A 69 -7.38 -10.74 6.90
C PRO A 69 -5.95 -10.65 6.38
N GLU A 70 -5.73 -10.91 5.10
CA GLU A 70 -4.41 -10.82 4.47
C GLU A 70 -3.88 -9.39 4.47
N SER A 71 -4.74 -8.38 4.42
CA SER A 71 -4.33 -6.97 4.54
C SER A 71 -3.81 -6.66 5.94
N SER A 72 -4.48 -7.19 6.97
CA SER A 72 -4.01 -7.05 8.35
C SER A 72 -2.66 -7.74 8.57
N ASP A 73 -2.50 -8.93 8.01
CA ASP A 73 -1.24 -9.67 8.08
C ASP A 73 -0.11 -8.91 7.38
N PHE A 74 -0.40 -8.33 6.23
CA PHE A 74 0.56 -7.50 5.50
C PHE A 74 0.99 -6.30 6.33
N MET A 75 0.04 -5.57 6.92
CA MET A 75 0.35 -4.40 7.75
C MET A 75 1.19 -4.76 8.97
N ARG A 76 0.98 -5.93 9.55
CA ARG A 76 1.83 -6.44 10.63
C ARG A 76 3.26 -6.67 10.15
N SER A 77 3.43 -7.30 8.99
CA SER A 77 4.75 -7.52 8.38
C SER A 77 5.46 -6.21 8.08
N VAL A 78 4.73 -5.21 7.58
CA VAL A 78 5.26 -3.86 7.35
C VAL A 78 5.80 -3.28 8.65
N SER A 79 4.99 -3.31 9.71
CA SER A 79 5.37 -2.75 11.01
C SER A 79 6.61 -3.41 11.60
N GLU A 80 6.75 -4.72 11.41
CA GLU A 80 7.91 -5.48 11.91
C GLU A 80 9.21 -5.13 11.18
N LYS A 81 9.12 -4.71 9.92
CA LYS A 81 10.29 -4.47 9.06
C LYS A 81 10.56 -2.98 8.82
N ALA A 82 9.67 -2.11 9.26
CA ALA A 82 9.78 -0.67 9.04
C ALA A 82 10.85 -0.04 9.95
N VAL A 83 11.52 0.96 9.41
CA VAL A 83 12.33 1.90 10.17
C VAL A 83 11.45 3.13 10.40
N GLY A 84 11.05 3.35 11.64
CA GLY A 84 10.09 4.40 11.95
C GLY A 84 8.65 4.01 11.59
N ALA A 85 7.73 4.96 11.74
CA ALA A 85 6.32 4.73 11.47
C ALA A 85 6.03 4.80 9.97
N PRO A 86 5.29 3.84 9.41
CA PRO A 86 4.77 3.96 8.05
C PRO A 86 3.84 5.18 7.95
N VAL A 87 3.78 5.77 6.76
CA VAL A 87 2.91 6.92 6.47
C VAL A 87 1.77 6.44 5.59
N MET A 88 0.55 6.87 5.92
CA MET A 88 -0.62 6.64 5.07
C MET A 88 -1.45 7.92 5.04
N LYS A 89 -1.77 8.38 3.82
CA LYS A 89 -2.64 9.54 3.60
C LYS A 89 -3.78 9.13 2.68
N VAL A 90 -5.00 9.52 3.04
CA VAL A 90 -6.21 9.17 2.33
C VAL A 90 -6.91 10.44 1.88
N TYR A 91 -7.26 10.51 0.61
CA TYR A 91 -7.87 11.69 -0.01
C TYR A 91 -9.15 11.31 -0.73
N ALA A 92 -10.17 12.17 -0.61
CA ALA A 92 -11.28 12.14 -1.55
C ALA A 92 -10.86 12.94 -2.79
N ALA A 93 -11.07 12.39 -3.98
CA ALA A 93 -10.56 12.97 -5.20
C ALA A 93 -11.52 12.78 -6.36
N SER A 94 -11.41 13.68 -7.34
CA SER A 94 -12.12 13.59 -8.61
C SER A 94 -11.13 13.89 -9.73
N PRO A 95 -11.17 13.14 -10.83
CA PRO A 95 -10.35 13.47 -11.99
C PRO A 95 -10.70 14.85 -12.53
N VAL A 96 -9.69 15.60 -12.95
CA VAL A 96 -9.90 16.91 -13.58
C VAL A 96 -10.39 16.74 -15.02
N GLU A 97 -10.03 15.62 -15.63
CA GLU A 97 -10.41 15.26 -17.00
C GLU A 97 -11.17 13.94 -17.05
#